data_859ab0e3ec813772aea7e74fe00f1294
#
_entry.id   859ab0e3ec813772aea7e74fe00f1294
#
_cell.length_a   1.000
_cell.length_b   1.000
_cell.length_c   1.000
_cell.angle_alpha   90.00
_cell.angle_beta   90.00
_cell.angle_gamma   90.00
#
_symmetry.space_group_name_H-M   'P 1'
#
loop_
_entity.id
_entity.type
_entity.pdbx_description
1 polymer ?
#
loop_
_entity_poly.entity_id
_entity_poly.type
_entity_poly.pdbx_seq_one_letter_code
_entity_poly.pdbx_strand_id
1 'polypeptide(L)'
;MDGFYEWQTIGKTKIPHHFAMPDGAPFAVAALWEAWWPPEDPANVLHSVTLVTTAPNPTVAALHDRMAVILPKAAWPLWLSPQPLAPELLQPLLVPFAGDLAVLRVTSYVNVAGREGPQCLQPAEGTAAAPSSRQGSLF
;
A
#
# COMPACT_ATOMS: atom_id res chain seq x y z
N MET A 1 -0.07 0.75 6.93
CA MET A 1 0.13 1.99 6.15
C MET A 1 -1.17 2.79 6.13
N ASP A 2 -1.09 4.07 5.83
CA ASP A 2 -2.24 4.99 5.70
C ASP A 2 -2.63 5.23 4.22
N GLY A 3 -1.77 4.80 3.29
CA GLY A 3 -2.02 4.83 1.86
C GLY A 3 -0.86 4.27 1.06
N PHE A 4 -1.04 4.20 -0.26
CA PHE A 4 -0.02 3.80 -1.22
C PHE A 4 -0.18 4.57 -2.53
N TYR A 5 0.84 4.52 -3.37
CA TYR A 5 0.82 5.19 -4.67
C TYR A 5 0.81 4.19 -5.80
N GLU A 6 0.06 4.54 -6.85
CA GLU A 6 0.12 3.89 -8.16
C GLU A 6 0.22 4.94 -9.26
N TRP A 7 0.81 4.57 -10.39
CA TRP A 7 1.07 5.49 -11.49
C TRP A 7 0.30 5.11 -12.73
N GLN A 8 -0.64 5.97 -13.11
CA GLN A 8 -1.25 5.88 -14.44
C GLN A 8 -0.21 6.25 -15.50
N THR A 9 -0.07 5.40 -16.51
CA THR A 9 0.82 5.68 -17.64
C THR A 9 0.02 6.21 -18.82
N ILE A 10 0.29 7.46 -19.24
CA ILE A 10 -0.29 8.07 -20.45
C ILE A 10 0.87 8.43 -21.37
N GLY A 11 1.04 7.65 -22.45
CA GLY A 11 2.21 7.79 -23.30
C GLY A 11 3.51 7.56 -22.54
N LYS A 12 4.35 8.59 -22.41
CA LYS A 12 5.62 8.55 -21.64
C LYS A 12 5.47 9.15 -20.23
N THR A 13 4.30 9.65 -19.88
CA THR A 13 4.07 10.36 -18.62
C THR A 13 3.56 9.41 -17.55
N LYS A 14 4.15 9.48 -16.37
CA LYS A 14 3.71 8.78 -15.16
C LYS A 14 2.95 9.76 -14.26
N ILE A 15 1.66 9.54 -14.10
CA ILE A 15 0.76 10.38 -13.30
C ILE A 15 0.50 9.67 -11.97
N PRO A 16 0.99 10.19 -10.84
CA PRO A 16 0.83 9.53 -9.55
C PRO A 16 -0.57 9.72 -8.97
N HIS A 17 -1.08 8.66 -8.37
CA HIS A 17 -2.32 8.64 -7.62
C HIS A 17 -2.07 8.03 -6.25
N HIS A 18 -2.57 8.68 -5.21
CA HIS A 18 -2.56 8.18 -3.85
C HIS A 18 -3.87 7.48 -3.55
N PHE A 19 -3.78 6.28 -2.99
CA PHE A 19 -4.92 5.46 -2.55
C PHE A 19 -4.91 5.37 -1.03
N ALA A 20 -6.08 5.55 -0.41
CA ALA A 20 -6.27 5.47 1.03
C ALA A 20 -7.66 4.89 1.34
N MET A 21 -7.90 4.55 2.60
CA MET A 21 -9.26 4.28 3.05
C MET A 21 -10.10 5.56 3.01
N PRO A 22 -11.41 5.49 2.69
CA PRO A 22 -12.25 6.69 2.60
C PRO A 22 -12.34 7.49 3.90
N ASP A 23 -12.20 6.81 5.05
CA ASP A 23 -12.18 7.41 6.39
C ASP A 23 -10.78 7.83 6.87
N GLY A 24 -9.75 7.62 6.04
CA GLY A 24 -8.36 7.88 6.38
C GLY A 24 -7.77 6.90 7.40
N ALA A 25 -8.47 5.81 7.74
CA ALA A 25 -7.97 4.84 8.70
C ALA A 25 -6.75 4.06 8.13
N PRO A 26 -5.77 3.72 8.95
CA PRO A 26 -4.67 2.86 8.51
C PRO A 26 -5.15 1.42 8.27
N PHE A 27 -4.48 0.75 7.34
CA PHE A 27 -4.77 -0.63 6.97
C PHE A 27 -3.49 -1.47 6.90
N ALA A 28 -3.65 -2.80 7.00
CA ALA A 28 -2.57 -3.76 6.85
C ALA A 28 -2.53 -4.32 5.42
N VAL A 29 -1.33 -4.46 4.90
CA VAL A 29 -1.05 -5.14 3.63
C VAL A 29 -0.30 -6.42 3.93
N ALA A 30 -0.67 -7.50 3.23
CA ALA A 30 0.06 -8.76 3.30
C ALA A 30 1.49 -8.55 2.81
N ALA A 31 2.45 -8.95 3.62
CA ALA A 31 3.87 -8.90 3.30
C ALA A 31 4.57 -10.14 3.81
N LEU A 32 5.67 -10.48 3.16
CA LEU A 32 6.61 -11.50 3.60
C LEU A 32 7.92 -10.80 3.95
N TRP A 33 8.61 -11.30 4.96
CA TRP A 33 9.93 -10.80 5.33
C TRP A 33 10.91 -11.95 5.46
N GLU A 34 12.18 -11.66 5.27
CA GLU A 34 13.26 -12.62 5.39
C GLU A 34 14.51 -11.96 5.98
N ALA A 35 15.29 -12.74 6.72
CA ALA A 35 16.63 -12.39 7.14
C ALA A 35 17.62 -13.25 6.37
N TRP A 36 18.55 -12.62 5.68
CA TRP A 36 19.60 -13.30 4.94
C TRP A 36 20.99 -12.93 5.48
N TRP A 37 21.82 -13.92 5.64
CA TRP A 37 23.21 -13.79 6.14
C TRP A 37 24.17 -13.98 4.97
N PRO A 38 24.86 -12.91 4.52
CA PRO A 38 25.86 -13.02 3.47
C PRO A 38 26.94 -14.04 3.85
N PRO A 39 27.30 -15.01 2.99
CA PRO A 39 28.34 -15.99 3.30
C PRO A 39 29.70 -15.36 3.60
N GLU A 40 30.02 -14.24 2.96
CA GLU A 40 31.25 -13.47 3.12
C GLU A 40 31.25 -12.54 4.34
N ASP A 41 30.08 -12.24 4.90
CA ASP A 41 29.93 -11.37 6.09
C ASP A 41 28.72 -11.82 6.96
N PRO A 42 28.80 -12.95 7.65
CA PRO A 42 27.68 -13.48 8.44
C PRO A 42 27.26 -12.62 9.63
N ALA A 43 28.08 -11.63 10.02
CA ALA A 43 27.73 -10.70 11.09
C ALA A 43 26.74 -9.60 10.62
N ASN A 44 26.60 -9.40 9.31
CA ASN A 44 25.84 -8.33 8.71
C ASN A 44 24.54 -8.86 8.07
N VAL A 45 23.55 -9.15 8.91
CA VAL A 45 22.27 -9.68 8.43
C VAL A 45 21.51 -8.64 7.61
N LEU A 46 21.03 -9.05 6.43
CA LEU A 46 20.14 -8.27 5.59
C LEU A 46 18.69 -8.68 5.86
N HIS A 47 17.90 -7.74 6.37
CA HIS A 47 16.45 -7.89 6.48
C HIS A 47 15.77 -7.33 5.23
N SER A 48 14.94 -8.13 4.60
CA SER A 48 14.15 -7.72 3.43
C SER A 48 12.66 -7.94 3.66
N VAL A 49 11.84 -7.14 2.99
CA VAL A 49 10.40 -7.28 2.99
C VAL A 49 9.86 -7.14 1.57
N THR A 50 8.88 -7.96 1.22
CA THR A 50 8.14 -7.84 -0.04
C THR A 50 6.64 -7.80 0.21
N LEU A 51 5.93 -6.93 -0.51
CA LEU A 51 4.48 -6.89 -0.47
C LEU A 51 3.88 -7.96 -1.38
N VAL A 52 2.87 -8.65 -0.89
CA VAL A 52 2.10 -9.60 -1.71
C VAL A 52 1.08 -8.80 -2.53
N THR A 53 1.02 -9.09 -3.83
CA THR A 53 0.09 -8.43 -4.74
C THR A 53 -0.89 -9.42 -5.34
N THR A 54 -2.06 -8.92 -5.74
CA THR A 54 -3.14 -9.68 -6.38
C THR A 54 -3.68 -8.91 -7.59
N ALA A 55 -4.72 -9.44 -8.24
CA ALA A 55 -5.47 -8.70 -9.24
C ALA A 55 -6.07 -7.41 -8.64
N PRO A 56 -6.21 -6.33 -9.41
CA PRO A 56 -6.76 -5.08 -8.89
C PRO A 56 -8.28 -5.20 -8.67
N ASN A 57 -8.79 -4.45 -7.68
CA ASN A 57 -10.23 -4.18 -7.62
C ASN A 57 -10.63 -3.14 -8.69
N PRO A 58 -11.93 -2.87 -8.92
CA PRO A 58 -12.36 -1.93 -9.97
C PRO A 58 -11.75 -0.54 -9.85
N THR A 59 -11.52 -0.05 -8.63
CA THR A 59 -10.91 1.27 -8.39
C THR A 59 -9.46 1.33 -8.86
N VAL A 60 -8.65 0.33 -8.51
CA VAL A 60 -7.25 0.28 -8.90
C VAL A 60 -7.08 -0.11 -10.37
N ALA A 61 -7.96 -0.97 -10.91
CA ALA A 61 -7.91 -1.44 -12.29
C ALA A 61 -7.95 -0.31 -13.33
N ALA A 62 -8.53 0.84 -12.97
CA ALA A 62 -8.54 2.02 -13.83
C ALA A 62 -7.14 2.62 -14.06
N LEU A 63 -6.15 2.28 -13.21
CA LEU A 63 -4.83 2.90 -13.18
C LEU A 63 -3.68 1.90 -13.25
N HIS A 64 -3.85 0.71 -12.68
CA HIS A 64 -2.81 -0.32 -12.59
C HIS A 64 -3.41 -1.74 -12.65
N ASP A 65 -2.65 -2.70 -13.18
CA ASP A 65 -3.06 -4.09 -13.36
C ASP A 65 -2.84 -5.01 -12.14
N ARG A 66 -2.25 -4.48 -11.08
CA ARG A 66 -2.01 -5.17 -9.81
C ARG A 66 -2.35 -4.25 -8.65
N MET A 67 -2.69 -4.84 -7.49
CA MET A 67 -2.81 -4.13 -6.23
C MET A 67 -2.20 -4.92 -5.09
N ALA A 68 -1.78 -4.25 -4.03
CA ALA A 68 -1.37 -4.90 -2.79
C ALA A 68 -2.57 -5.61 -2.15
N VAL A 69 -2.31 -6.77 -1.54
CA VAL A 69 -3.34 -7.49 -0.77
C VAL A 69 -3.61 -6.75 0.53
N ILE A 70 -4.75 -6.09 0.63
CA ILE A 70 -5.20 -5.42 1.86
C ILE A 70 -5.93 -6.45 2.72
N LEU A 71 -5.40 -6.68 3.91
CA LEU A 71 -5.94 -7.68 4.84
C LEU A 71 -7.08 -7.09 5.69
N PRO A 72 -8.24 -7.77 5.79
CA PRO A 72 -9.27 -7.40 6.74
C PRO A 72 -8.74 -7.54 8.18
N LYS A 73 -9.18 -6.67 9.09
CA LYS A 73 -8.71 -6.68 10.49
C LYS A 73 -8.84 -8.03 11.17
N ALA A 74 -9.91 -8.77 10.87
CA ALA A 74 -10.14 -10.12 11.40
C ALA A 74 -9.07 -11.14 10.98
N ALA A 75 -8.36 -10.92 9.87
CA ALA A 75 -7.31 -11.80 9.38
C ALA A 75 -5.92 -11.48 9.96
N TRP A 76 -5.74 -10.33 10.62
CA TRP A 76 -4.42 -9.93 11.14
C TRP A 76 -3.82 -10.94 12.13
N PRO A 77 -4.57 -11.48 13.13
CA PRO A 77 -3.99 -12.47 14.05
C PRO A 77 -3.53 -13.75 13.32
N LEU A 78 -4.27 -14.16 12.28
CA LEU A 78 -3.89 -15.32 11.47
C LEU A 78 -2.61 -15.03 10.66
N TRP A 79 -2.55 -13.89 9.96
CA TRP A 79 -1.39 -13.51 9.13
C TRP A 79 -0.12 -13.30 9.96
N LEU A 80 -0.26 -12.77 11.18
CA LEU A 80 0.84 -12.48 12.09
C LEU A 80 1.16 -13.64 13.04
N SER A 81 0.56 -14.82 12.83
CA SER A 81 0.83 -15.99 13.68
C SER A 81 2.31 -16.33 13.68
N PRO A 82 2.93 -16.50 14.87
CA PRO A 82 4.33 -16.94 14.97
C PRO A 82 4.49 -18.44 14.68
N GLN A 83 3.36 -19.18 14.60
CA GLN A 83 3.37 -20.59 14.28
C GLN A 83 3.38 -20.80 12.77
N PRO A 84 4.10 -21.82 12.26
CA PRO A 84 3.97 -22.22 10.87
C PRO A 84 2.52 -22.56 10.53
N LEU A 85 2.02 -21.92 9.46
CA LEU A 85 0.66 -22.15 8.97
C LEU A 85 0.72 -22.85 7.61
N ALA A 86 -0.25 -23.75 7.39
CA ALA A 86 -0.43 -24.33 6.07
C ALA A 86 -0.84 -23.23 5.07
N PRO A 87 -0.23 -23.19 3.86
CA PRO A 87 -0.52 -22.17 2.86
C PRO A 87 -2.01 -22.06 2.52
N GLU A 88 -2.74 -23.15 2.59
CA GLU A 88 -4.18 -23.26 2.30
C GLU A 88 -5.03 -22.38 3.21
N LEU A 89 -4.55 -22.09 4.43
CA LEU A 89 -5.20 -21.17 5.37
C LEU A 89 -5.02 -19.70 4.98
N LEU A 90 -3.94 -19.37 4.29
CA LEU A 90 -3.58 -18.00 3.91
C LEU A 90 -4.04 -17.64 2.50
N GLN A 91 -4.08 -18.61 1.58
CA GLN A 91 -4.48 -18.37 0.18
C GLN A 91 -5.83 -17.66 0.02
N PRO A 92 -6.90 -17.97 0.80
CA PRO A 92 -8.17 -17.25 0.69
C PRO A 92 -8.10 -15.76 1.02
N LEU A 93 -7.03 -15.32 1.69
CA LEU A 93 -6.79 -13.90 2.01
C LEU A 93 -6.15 -13.13 0.85
N LEU A 94 -5.56 -13.83 -0.12
CA LEU A 94 -4.79 -13.24 -1.23
C LEU A 94 -5.71 -12.81 -2.38
N VAL A 95 -6.74 -12.05 -2.06
CA VAL A 95 -7.78 -11.62 -3.01
C VAL A 95 -7.81 -10.09 -3.10
N PRO A 96 -8.38 -9.52 -4.19
CA PRO A 96 -8.61 -8.09 -4.31
C PRO A 96 -9.42 -7.56 -3.13
N PHE A 97 -9.06 -6.38 -2.63
CA PHE A 97 -9.83 -5.71 -1.59
C PHE A 97 -11.22 -5.37 -2.09
N ALA A 98 -12.26 -5.88 -1.39
CA ALA A 98 -13.65 -5.73 -1.80
C ALA A 98 -14.27 -4.38 -1.41
N GLY A 99 -13.61 -3.60 -0.53
CA GLY A 99 -14.07 -2.29 -0.10
C GLY A 99 -13.68 -1.17 -1.05
N ASP A 100 -14.21 0.02 -0.77
CA ASP A 100 -13.88 1.24 -1.51
C ASP A 100 -12.52 1.79 -1.10
N LEU A 101 -11.84 2.42 -2.05
CA LEU A 101 -10.63 3.20 -1.84
C LEU A 101 -10.86 4.63 -2.31
N ALA A 102 -10.47 5.59 -1.50
CA ALA A 102 -10.35 6.98 -1.93
C ALA A 102 -9.12 7.11 -2.83
N VAL A 103 -9.27 7.81 -3.95
CA VAL A 103 -8.19 8.05 -4.92
C VAL A 103 -7.97 9.54 -5.06
N LEU A 104 -6.72 9.98 -4.87
CA LEU A 104 -6.31 11.36 -5.04
C LEU A 104 -5.19 11.43 -6.09
N ARG A 105 -5.43 12.13 -7.18
CA ARG A 105 -4.35 12.49 -8.10
C ARG A 105 -3.47 13.52 -7.40
N VAL A 106 -2.19 13.19 -7.24
CA VAL A 106 -1.20 14.07 -6.59
C VAL A 106 -0.24 14.68 -7.60
N THR A 107 0.50 15.69 -7.18
CA THR A 107 1.53 16.32 -8.01
C THR A 107 2.66 15.33 -8.33
N SER A 108 3.42 15.61 -9.38
CA SER A 108 4.61 14.83 -9.74
C SER A 108 5.76 14.93 -8.74
N TYR A 109 5.57 15.62 -7.62
CA TYR A 109 6.56 15.70 -6.55
C TYR A 109 7.00 14.32 -6.09
N VAL A 110 6.06 13.38 -5.89
CA VAL A 110 6.33 12.01 -5.43
C VAL A 110 7.07 11.13 -6.47
N ASN A 111 7.21 11.57 -7.72
CA ASN A 111 7.91 10.81 -8.77
C ASN A 111 9.43 10.76 -8.59
N VAL A 112 9.98 11.53 -7.66
CA VAL A 112 11.42 11.56 -7.38
C VAL A 112 11.69 10.77 -6.11
N ALA A 113 12.49 9.71 -6.20
CA ALA A 113 12.88 8.91 -5.05
C ALA A 113 13.57 9.76 -3.97
N GLY A 114 13.29 9.46 -2.70
CA GLY A 114 13.82 10.18 -1.55
C GLY A 114 13.05 11.46 -1.19
N ARG A 115 12.04 11.86 -1.94
CA ARG A 115 11.14 12.93 -1.52
C ARG A 115 10.14 12.42 -0.49
N GLU A 116 10.00 13.18 0.59
CA GLU A 116 9.17 12.84 1.75
C GLU A 116 8.33 14.05 2.18
N GLY A 117 7.46 13.80 3.16
CA GLY A 117 6.66 14.83 3.80
C GLY A 117 5.31 15.12 3.12
N PRO A 118 4.56 16.11 3.64
CA PRO A 118 3.18 16.37 3.22
C PRO A 118 3.05 16.79 1.75
N GLN A 119 4.11 17.26 1.10
CA GLN A 119 4.10 17.59 -0.32
C GLN A 119 3.84 16.36 -1.20
N CYS A 120 4.13 15.13 -0.71
CA CYS A 120 3.81 13.90 -1.42
C CYS A 120 2.30 13.70 -1.61
N LEU A 121 1.48 14.28 -0.73
CA LEU A 121 0.02 14.23 -0.80
C LEU A 121 -0.62 15.49 -1.43
N GLN A 122 0.18 16.40 -1.96
CA GLN A 122 -0.35 17.63 -2.56
C GLN A 122 -1.20 17.30 -3.78
N PRO A 123 -2.51 17.69 -3.80
CA PRO A 123 -3.37 17.46 -4.95
C PRO A 123 -2.80 18.12 -6.23
N ALA A 124 -2.91 17.42 -7.35
CA ALA A 124 -2.62 18.02 -8.65
C ALA A 124 -3.71 19.04 -9.01
N GLU A 125 -3.36 20.03 -9.83
CA GLU A 125 -4.31 21.04 -10.30
C GLU A 125 -5.53 20.38 -10.98
N GLY A 126 -6.73 20.91 -10.70
CA GLY A 126 -7.99 20.37 -11.21
C GLY A 126 -8.51 19.13 -10.48
N THR A 127 -7.86 18.68 -9.43
CA THR A 127 -8.33 17.56 -8.59
C THR A 127 -9.07 18.14 -7.37
N ALA A 128 -10.34 17.74 -7.16
CA ALA A 128 -11.05 18.08 -5.93
C ALA A 128 -10.29 17.45 -4.72
N ALA A 129 -10.00 18.25 -3.70
CA ALA A 129 -9.41 17.75 -2.47
C ALA A 129 -10.35 16.71 -1.84
N ALA A 130 -9.84 15.55 -1.46
CA ALA A 130 -10.58 14.62 -0.60
C ALA A 130 -10.99 15.36 0.69
N PRO A 131 -12.17 15.08 1.26
CA PRO A 131 -12.59 15.71 2.49
C PRO A 131 -11.54 15.42 3.59
N SER A 132 -10.93 16.48 4.10
CA SER A 132 -9.97 16.40 5.19
C SER A 132 -10.68 15.82 6.41
N SER A 133 -10.33 14.59 6.82
CA SER A 133 -10.73 14.04 8.09
C SER A 133 -10.13 14.96 9.19
N ARG A 134 -11.01 15.57 9.97
CA ARG A 134 -10.64 16.42 11.10
C ARG A 134 -9.70 15.64 12.02
N GLN A 135 -8.52 16.22 12.28
CA GLN A 135 -7.72 15.86 13.44
C GLN A 135 -8.61 15.89 14.69
N GLY A 136 -8.98 14.70 15.15
CA GLY A 136 -9.52 14.55 16.49
C GLY A 136 -8.42 14.90 17.47
N SER A 137 -8.57 16.01 18.19
CA SER A 137 -7.74 16.38 19.33
C SER A 137 -7.81 15.24 20.35
N LEU A 138 -6.69 14.58 20.57
CA LEU A 138 -6.49 13.69 21.70
C LEU A 138 -6.10 14.55 22.89
N PHE A 139 -7.07 14.82 23.78
CA PHE A 139 -6.88 15.11 25.19
C PHE A 139 -7.79 14.22 26.00
#